data_657881d7ae7f07195b1184fa5b442b4c
#
_entry.id   657881d7ae7f07195b1184fa5b442b4c
#
_cell.length_a   1.000
_cell.length_b   1.000
_cell.length_c   1.000
_cell.angle_alpha   90.00
_cell.angle_beta   90.00
_cell.angle_gamma   90.00
#
_symmetry.space_group_name_H-M   'P 1'
#
loop_
_entity.id
_entity.type
_entity.pdbx_description
1 polymer ?
#
loop_
_entity_poly.entity_id
_entity_poly.type
_entity_poly.pdbx_seq_one_letter_code
_entity_poly.pdbx_strand_id
1 'polypeptide(L)'
;MANSNLSAQQISDFHRDGYLIIRAMFDAEEMDILRGAAKADAAIKDHAYLVDDGKGAATKLALWNKAGDDLYGAVARGHRIVDAMEQLLGDEVYHYHSKMSIKEPFTGGAWAWHQDYGYWYMNGCLFPDMASAFIAVDPNTRENGCLQVLRGSHKLGRVEHGKFGDQTGADPERVENAMKIMELVYVEMEPGDVLFFHSNTLHRSDQNKSPHPRWSFICCYNTKHNNPYKESHHPFYEKLHKMPDSALKEMGTRAFAGNTEFLNPRVDKSMAGGRK
;
A
#
# COMPACT_ATOMS: atom_id res chain seq x y z
N MET A 1 -26.18 -1.27 5.91
CA MET A 1 -24.88 -1.92 6.10
C MET A 1 -24.44 -2.39 4.71
N ALA A 2 -23.38 -1.80 4.17
CA ALA A 2 -22.79 -2.31 2.94
C ALA A 2 -22.28 -3.74 3.23
N ASN A 3 -22.59 -4.65 2.33
CA ASN A 3 -22.17 -6.04 2.47
C ASN A 3 -20.67 -6.08 2.26
N SER A 4 -19.88 -6.33 3.31
CA SER A 4 -18.39 -6.40 3.24
C SER A 4 -17.90 -7.60 2.42
N ASN A 5 -18.82 -8.44 1.95
CA ASN A 5 -18.48 -9.64 1.19
C ASN A 5 -18.24 -9.33 -0.29
N LEU A 6 -17.05 -9.65 -0.76
CA LEU A 6 -16.75 -9.68 -2.18
C LEU A 6 -17.56 -10.77 -2.87
N SER A 7 -17.97 -10.53 -4.11
CA SER A 7 -18.58 -11.57 -4.93
C SER A 7 -17.54 -12.62 -5.35
N ALA A 8 -18.00 -13.83 -5.65
CA ALA A 8 -17.12 -14.89 -6.18
C ALA A 8 -16.38 -14.44 -7.46
N GLN A 9 -17.00 -13.59 -8.28
CA GLN A 9 -16.38 -13.04 -9.47
C GLN A 9 -15.22 -12.08 -9.11
N GLN A 10 -15.41 -11.20 -8.13
CA GLN A 10 -14.36 -10.28 -7.67
C GLN A 10 -13.15 -11.03 -7.09
N ILE A 11 -13.39 -12.10 -6.31
CA ILE A 11 -12.32 -12.96 -5.78
C ILE A 11 -11.60 -13.67 -6.94
N SER A 12 -12.35 -14.21 -7.91
CA SER A 12 -11.78 -14.83 -9.11
C SER A 12 -10.94 -13.85 -9.93
N ASP A 13 -11.42 -12.62 -10.10
CA ASP A 13 -10.71 -11.56 -10.83
C ASP A 13 -9.39 -11.19 -10.14
N PHE A 14 -9.39 -11.07 -8.81
CA PHE A 14 -8.15 -10.85 -8.05
C PHE A 14 -7.13 -11.95 -8.27
N HIS A 15 -7.52 -13.22 -8.19
CA HIS A 15 -6.62 -14.35 -8.41
C HIS A 15 -6.17 -14.50 -9.87
N ARG A 16 -6.98 -14.04 -10.83
CA ARG A 16 -6.61 -14.00 -12.23
C ARG A 16 -5.61 -12.88 -12.53
N ASP A 17 -5.90 -11.68 -12.05
CA ASP A 17 -5.25 -10.44 -12.46
C ASP A 17 -4.17 -9.95 -11.47
N GLY A 18 -4.20 -10.41 -10.22
CA GLY A 18 -3.30 -10.00 -9.14
C GLY A 18 -3.71 -8.70 -8.47
N TYR A 19 -4.85 -8.13 -8.86
CA TYR A 19 -5.42 -6.93 -8.26
C TYR A 19 -6.94 -6.87 -8.45
N LEU A 20 -7.60 -6.05 -7.61
CA LEU A 20 -9.03 -5.78 -7.67
C LEU A 20 -9.27 -4.31 -7.28
N ILE A 21 -10.09 -3.60 -8.04
CA ILE A 21 -10.51 -2.23 -7.70
C ILE A 21 -11.96 -2.27 -7.23
N ILE A 22 -12.21 -1.77 -6.02
CA ILE A 22 -13.57 -1.53 -5.51
C ILE A 22 -13.83 -0.03 -5.53
N ARG A 23 -14.81 0.37 -6.32
CA ARG A 23 -15.19 1.78 -6.47
C ARG A 23 -16.05 2.23 -5.30
N ALA A 24 -15.83 3.47 -4.84
CA ALA A 24 -16.60 4.13 -3.78
C ALA A 24 -16.76 3.24 -2.52
N MET A 25 -15.70 2.57 -2.09
CA MET A 25 -15.69 1.76 -0.88
C MET A 25 -15.81 2.63 0.37
N PHE A 26 -15.33 3.85 0.30
CA PHE A 26 -15.53 4.91 1.28
C PHE A 26 -16.38 6.02 0.65
N ASP A 27 -17.32 6.56 1.42
CA ASP A 27 -18.15 7.66 0.96
C ASP A 27 -17.42 9.02 1.01
N ALA A 28 -18.03 10.06 0.43
CA ALA A 28 -17.43 11.39 0.34
C ALA A 28 -17.14 12.00 1.72
N GLU A 29 -18.04 11.82 2.70
CA GLU A 29 -17.86 12.34 4.04
C GLU A 29 -16.66 11.66 4.74
N GLU A 30 -16.54 10.35 4.62
CA GLU A 30 -15.40 9.57 5.13
C GLU A 30 -14.08 10.06 4.53
N MET A 31 -14.10 10.32 3.21
CA MET A 31 -12.90 10.80 2.52
C MET A 31 -12.54 12.24 2.87
N ASP A 32 -13.51 13.10 3.10
CA ASP A 32 -13.26 14.48 3.56
C ASP A 32 -12.64 14.49 4.97
N ILE A 33 -13.14 13.63 5.87
CA ILE A 33 -12.55 13.43 7.20
C ILE A 33 -11.10 12.93 7.09
N LEU A 34 -10.87 11.85 6.34
CA LEU A 34 -9.53 11.25 6.19
C LEU A 34 -8.55 12.22 5.55
N ARG A 35 -8.95 12.89 4.47
CA ARG A 35 -8.13 13.86 3.74
C ARG A 35 -7.80 15.07 4.61
N GLY A 36 -8.80 15.64 5.28
CA GLY A 36 -8.63 16.78 6.15
C GLY A 36 -7.68 16.49 7.31
N ALA A 37 -7.89 15.34 7.98
CA ALA A 37 -7.01 14.90 9.06
C ALA A 37 -5.58 14.64 8.56
N ALA A 38 -5.40 13.88 7.49
CA ALA A 38 -4.07 13.51 6.98
C ALA A 38 -3.25 14.75 6.56
N LYS A 39 -3.87 15.70 5.88
CA LYS A 39 -3.18 16.94 5.46
C LYS A 39 -2.86 17.89 6.61
N ALA A 40 -3.60 17.83 7.70
CA ALA A 40 -3.35 18.63 8.91
C ALA A 40 -2.37 17.97 9.89
N ASP A 41 -2.22 16.64 9.83
CA ASP A 41 -1.52 15.83 10.82
C ASP A 41 -0.02 16.19 10.91
N ALA A 42 0.40 16.67 12.08
CA ALA A 42 1.80 16.96 12.35
C ALA A 42 2.66 15.70 12.35
N ALA A 43 2.17 14.57 12.87
CA ALA A 43 2.93 13.34 12.95
C ALA A 43 3.26 12.79 11.55
N ILE A 44 2.34 12.87 10.59
CA ILE A 44 2.65 12.52 9.19
C ILE A 44 3.73 13.43 8.62
N LYS A 45 3.64 14.75 8.85
CA LYS A 45 4.61 15.72 8.35
C LYS A 45 6.01 15.52 8.95
N ASP A 46 6.07 15.29 10.25
CA ASP A 46 7.31 15.18 11.01
C ASP A 46 8.05 13.86 10.74
N HIS A 47 7.30 12.78 10.43
CA HIS A 47 7.88 11.46 10.17
C HIS A 47 7.95 11.10 8.68
N ALA A 48 7.40 11.95 7.79
CA ALA A 48 7.55 11.73 6.36
C ALA A 48 8.99 11.96 5.91
N TYR A 49 9.53 11.01 5.19
CA TYR A 49 10.85 11.10 4.58
C TYR A 49 10.75 11.10 3.05
N LEU A 50 11.76 11.66 2.41
CA LEU A 50 11.87 11.70 0.97
C LEU A 50 12.50 10.41 0.44
N VAL A 51 11.90 9.88 -0.61
CA VAL A 51 12.43 8.76 -1.41
C VAL A 51 12.72 9.32 -2.80
N ASP A 52 14.00 9.48 -3.10
CA ASP A 52 14.47 10.00 -4.39
C ASP A 52 14.22 8.99 -5.51
N ASP A 53 13.79 9.45 -6.67
CA ASP A 53 13.51 8.61 -7.83
C ASP A 53 14.71 8.45 -8.78
N GLY A 54 15.86 9.03 -8.45
CA GLY A 54 17.06 9.04 -9.29
C GLY A 54 16.92 9.92 -10.54
N LYS A 55 15.86 10.74 -10.63
CA LYS A 55 15.56 11.62 -11.78
C LYS A 55 15.26 13.05 -11.37
N GLY A 56 15.62 13.41 -10.13
CA GLY A 56 15.47 14.77 -9.61
C GLY A 56 14.12 15.09 -8.97
N ALA A 57 13.30 14.11 -8.71
CA ALA A 57 12.04 14.25 -7.98
C ALA A 57 11.97 13.22 -6.84
N ALA A 58 11.16 13.50 -5.82
CA ALA A 58 11.03 12.63 -4.66
C ALA A 58 9.58 12.47 -4.20
N THR A 59 9.23 11.27 -3.74
CA THR A 59 7.97 11.00 -3.07
C THR A 59 8.17 11.09 -1.57
N LYS A 60 7.25 11.75 -0.85
CA LYS A 60 7.22 11.71 0.62
C LYS A 60 6.49 10.45 1.07
N LEU A 61 7.05 9.77 2.05
CA LEU A 61 6.50 8.55 2.62
C LEU A 61 6.55 8.62 4.14
N ALA A 62 5.40 8.52 4.80
CA ALA A 62 5.31 8.22 6.23
C ALA A 62 4.85 6.78 6.39
N LEU A 63 5.56 5.97 7.18
CA LEU A 63 5.29 4.56 7.36
C LEU A 63 5.26 4.21 8.85
N TRP A 64 4.29 3.37 9.28
CA TRP A 64 4.14 2.95 10.68
C TRP A 64 3.59 1.52 10.78
N ASN A 65 3.94 0.84 11.89
CA ASN A 65 3.67 -0.58 12.06
C ASN A 65 2.36 -0.91 12.80
N LYS A 66 1.78 0.03 13.54
CA LYS A 66 0.59 -0.26 14.37
C LYS A 66 -0.66 0.42 13.84
N ALA A 67 -1.72 -0.34 13.70
CA ALA A 67 -3.07 0.18 13.51
C ALA A 67 -3.65 0.56 14.89
N GLY A 68 -3.45 1.81 15.30
CA GLY A 68 -3.82 2.33 16.63
C GLY A 68 -5.31 2.60 16.82
N ASP A 69 -5.66 3.20 17.97
CA ASP A 69 -7.03 3.67 18.26
C ASP A 69 -7.19 5.13 17.81
N ASP A 70 -6.96 5.34 16.53
CA ASP A 70 -6.98 6.60 15.80
C ASP A 70 -7.71 6.43 14.47
N LEU A 71 -7.82 7.52 13.72
CA LEU A 71 -8.48 7.54 12.42
C LEU A 71 -7.88 6.53 11.43
N TYR A 72 -6.56 6.44 11.37
CA TYR A 72 -5.86 5.54 10.43
C TYR A 72 -6.03 4.08 10.82
N GLY A 73 -6.02 3.81 12.13
CA GLY A 73 -6.34 2.49 12.67
C GLY A 73 -7.79 2.09 12.44
N ALA A 74 -8.74 3.02 12.51
CA ALA A 74 -10.15 2.76 12.18
C ALA A 74 -10.30 2.32 10.71
N VAL A 75 -9.58 2.96 9.79
CA VAL A 75 -9.55 2.54 8.37
C VAL A 75 -8.89 1.17 8.21
N ALA A 76 -7.68 0.98 8.78
CA ALA A 76 -6.90 -0.24 8.62
C ALA A 76 -7.56 -1.47 9.30
N ARG A 77 -8.39 -1.27 10.31
CA ARG A 77 -9.11 -2.33 11.04
C ARG A 77 -10.58 -2.42 10.67
N GLY A 78 -11.06 -1.57 9.77
CA GLY A 78 -12.45 -1.56 9.32
C GLY A 78 -12.87 -2.89 8.69
N HIS A 79 -14.07 -3.36 9.00
CA HIS A 79 -14.60 -4.62 8.45
C HIS A 79 -14.50 -4.66 6.93
N ARG A 80 -14.84 -3.55 6.24
CA ARG A 80 -14.83 -3.49 4.77
C ARG A 80 -13.46 -3.82 4.16
N ILE A 81 -12.36 -3.43 4.83
CA ILE A 81 -11.00 -3.72 4.35
C ILE A 81 -10.55 -5.11 4.80
N VAL A 82 -10.69 -5.42 6.10
CA VAL A 82 -10.15 -6.66 6.67
C VAL A 82 -10.88 -7.89 6.15
N ASP A 83 -12.23 -7.85 6.09
CA ASP A 83 -13.02 -8.97 5.57
C ASP A 83 -12.75 -9.21 4.07
N ALA A 84 -12.52 -8.14 3.29
CA ALA A 84 -12.09 -8.28 1.90
C ALA A 84 -10.70 -8.92 1.79
N MET A 85 -9.73 -8.51 2.61
CA MET A 85 -8.40 -9.10 2.64
C MET A 85 -8.42 -10.59 3.00
N GLU A 86 -9.18 -10.97 4.01
CA GLU A 86 -9.34 -12.39 4.40
C GLU A 86 -9.96 -13.23 3.28
N GLN A 87 -10.95 -12.68 2.56
CA GLN A 87 -11.55 -13.37 1.41
C GLN A 87 -10.58 -13.51 0.23
N LEU A 88 -9.76 -12.50 -0.02
CA LEU A 88 -8.78 -12.50 -1.12
C LEU A 88 -7.58 -13.40 -0.85
N LEU A 89 -7.12 -13.46 0.41
CA LEU A 89 -5.96 -14.24 0.81
C LEU A 89 -6.30 -15.64 1.36
N GLY A 90 -7.58 -15.88 1.69
CA GLY A 90 -8.07 -17.20 2.13
C GLY A 90 -7.68 -17.59 3.55
N ASP A 91 -7.22 -16.65 4.38
CA ASP A 91 -6.82 -16.87 5.77
C ASP A 91 -7.09 -15.64 6.64
N GLU A 92 -7.06 -15.81 7.96
CA GLU A 92 -7.03 -14.70 8.92
C GLU A 92 -5.83 -13.80 8.63
N VAL A 93 -6.07 -12.49 8.55
CA VAL A 93 -4.99 -11.52 8.30
C VAL A 93 -4.67 -10.68 9.53
N TYR A 94 -3.44 -10.17 9.57
CA TYR A 94 -3.03 -9.17 10.54
C TYR A 94 -2.42 -7.95 9.84
N HIS A 95 -2.46 -6.82 10.52
CA HIS A 95 -1.88 -5.58 10.02
C HIS A 95 -0.35 -5.67 10.02
N TYR A 96 0.26 -5.54 8.85
CA TYR A 96 1.71 -5.62 8.69
C TYR A 96 2.37 -4.25 8.81
N HIS A 97 1.85 -3.26 8.11
CA HIS A 97 2.15 -1.83 8.27
C HIS A 97 1.16 -0.97 7.50
N SER A 98 1.15 0.31 7.81
CA SER A 98 0.48 1.33 7.00
C SER A 98 1.46 2.39 6.52
N LYS A 99 1.15 3.01 5.40
CA LYS A 99 1.95 4.11 4.86
C LYS A 99 1.08 5.17 4.20
N MET A 100 1.45 6.44 4.38
CA MET A 100 0.93 7.56 3.61
C MET A 100 1.93 7.91 2.52
N SER A 101 1.54 7.73 1.26
CA SER A 101 2.36 8.08 0.08
C SER A 101 1.88 9.39 -0.51
N ILE A 102 2.80 10.36 -0.61
CA ILE A 102 2.47 11.74 -0.94
C ILE A 102 3.31 12.17 -2.14
N LYS A 103 2.65 12.43 -3.26
CA LYS A 103 3.25 13.06 -4.43
C LYS A 103 2.79 14.50 -4.52
N GLU A 104 3.68 15.41 -4.20
CA GLU A 104 3.42 16.85 -4.32
C GLU A 104 3.30 17.26 -5.79
N PRO A 105 2.58 18.36 -6.08
CA PRO A 105 2.48 18.92 -7.43
C PRO A 105 3.86 19.14 -8.05
N PHE A 106 4.05 18.69 -9.30
CA PHE A 106 5.25 18.86 -10.12
C PHE A 106 6.57 18.28 -9.58
N THR A 107 6.64 17.94 -8.29
CA THR A 107 7.86 17.47 -7.60
C THR A 107 7.77 16.03 -7.09
N GLY A 108 6.56 15.45 -7.07
CA GLY A 108 6.34 14.08 -6.61
C GLY A 108 7.04 13.07 -7.50
N GLY A 109 8.01 12.33 -6.93
CA GLY A 109 8.87 11.39 -7.63
C GLY A 109 8.18 10.12 -8.12
N ALA A 110 8.81 9.46 -9.07
CA ALA A 110 8.39 8.15 -9.56
C ALA A 110 8.72 7.02 -8.56
N TRP A 111 8.00 5.92 -8.64
CA TRP A 111 8.41 4.64 -8.06
C TRP A 111 8.84 3.70 -9.18
N ALA A 112 10.01 3.09 -9.04
CA ALA A 112 10.50 2.06 -9.94
C ALA A 112 9.58 0.82 -9.92
N TRP A 113 9.63 0.00 -10.97
CA TRP A 113 8.96 -1.31 -10.97
C TRP A 113 9.44 -2.15 -9.80
N HIS A 114 8.51 -2.65 -8.99
CA HIS A 114 8.81 -3.51 -7.85
C HIS A 114 7.63 -4.44 -7.52
N GLN A 115 7.90 -5.39 -6.67
CA GLN A 115 6.93 -6.19 -5.95
C GLN A 115 7.10 -5.87 -4.46
N ASP A 116 6.03 -5.67 -3.71
CA ASP A 116 6.12 -5.50 -2.26
C ASP A 116 6.80 -6.72 -1.60
N TYR A 117 6.51 -7.93 -2.08
CA TYR A 117 7.16 -9.14 -1.59
C TYR A 117 8.66 -9.20 -1.88
N GLY A 118 9.16 -8.43 -2.83
CA GLY A 118 10.60 -8.26 -3.04
C GLY A 118 11.33 -7.77 -1.80
N TYR A 119 10.65 -6.96 -0.97
CA TYR A 119 11.15 -6.47 0.33
C TYR A 119 10.77 -7.43 1.46
N TRP A 120 9.49 -7.83 1.54
CA TRP A 120 8.95 -8.58 2.68
C TRP A 120 9.52 -9.99 2.81
N TYR A 121 9.93 -10.58 1.70
CA TYR A 121 10.73 -11.80 1.68
C TYR A 121 12.00 -11.67 2.56
N MET A 122 12.68 -10.52 2.48
CA MET A 122 13.89 -10.25 3.27
C MET A 122 13.58 -10.07 4.76
N ASN A 123 12.35 -9.74 5.13
CA ASN A 123 11.88 -9.62 6.50
C ASN A 123 11.50 -10.96 7.15
N GLY A 124 11.58 -12.06 6.42
CA GLY A 124 11.32 -13.39 6.94
C GLY A 124 9.93 -13.96 6.62
N CYS A 125 9.13 -13.29 5.78
CA CYS A 125 7.90 -13.87 5.26
C CYS A 125 8.25 -14.94 4.21
N LEU A 126 7.86 -16.20 4.45
CA LEU A 126 8.21 -17.30 3.55
C LEU A 126 7.35 -17.33 2.28
N PHE A 127 6.09 -16.93 2.40
CA PHE A 127 5.12 -16.98 1.33
C PHE A 127 4.68 -15.58 0.89
N PRO A 128 4.29 -15.39 -0.37
CA PRO A 128 3.75 -14.12 -0.86
C PRO A 128 2.27 -13.91 -0.51
N ASP A 129 1.75 -14.63 0.51
CA ASP A 129 0.35 -14.59 0.93
C ASP A 129 0.06 -13.32 1.72
N MET A 130 0.33 -12.21 1.06
CA MET A 130 0.23 -10.85 1.55
C MET A 130 -0.39 -9.96 0.48
N ALA A 131 -1.09 -8.92 0.90
CA ALA A 131 -1.68 -7.96 -0.02
C ALA A 131 -1.75 -6.56 0.59
N SER A 132 -1.90 -5.57 -0.27
CA SER A 132 -2.06 -4.16 0.10
C SER A 132 -3.44 -3.65 -0.31
N ALA A 133 -4.08 -2.87 0.57
CA ALA A 133 -5.22 -2.02 0.26
C ALA A 133 -4.72 -0.59 0.05
N PHE A 134 -4.76 -0.13 -1.18
CA PHE A 134 -4.36 1.21 -1.58
C PHE A 134 -5.61 2.08 -1.75
N ILE A 135 -5.80 3.04 -0.85
CA ILE A 135 -6.96 3.92 -0.78
C ILE A 135 -6.60 5.26 -1.41
N ALA A 136 -7.35 5.67 -2.41
CA ALA A 136 -7.18 6.99 -3.02
C ALA A 136 -7.73 8.06 -2.05
N VAL A 137 -6.83 8.89 -1.49
CA VAL A 137 -7.20 10.04 -0.66
C VAL A 137 -7.49 11.27 -1.53
N ASP A 138 -6.64 11.51 -2.52
CA ASP A 138 -6.88 12.45 -3.62
C ASP A 138 -7.19 11.67 -4.91
N PRO A 139 -7.74 12.30 -5.96
CA PRO A 139 -7.86 11.66 -7.27
C PRO A 139 -6.51 11.14 -7.75
N ASN A 140 -6.48 9.91 -8.28
CA ASN A 140 -5.29 9.31 -8.87
C ASN A 140 -5.48 9.29 -10.38
N THR A 141 -4.70 10.09 -11.10
CA THR A 141 -4.73 10.22 -12.56
C THR A 141 -3.38 9.90 -13.17
N ARG A 142 -3.33 9.69 -14.47
CA ARG A 142 -2.06 9.49 -15.17
C ARG A 142 -1.12 10.68 -15.00
N GLU A 143 -1.66 11.88 -15.02
CA GLU A 143 -0.84 13.11 -14.92
C GLU A 143 -0.21 13.29 -13.54
N ASN A 144 -0.92 12.92 -12.44
CA ASN A 144 -0.37 13.02 -11.10
C ASN A 144 0.36 11.75 -10.64
N GLY A 145 0.59 10.81 -11.57
CA GLY A 145 1.37 9.60 -11.33
C GLY A 145 0.58 8.53 -10.57
N CYS A 146 -0.60 8.16 -11.07
CA CYS A 146 -1.35 7.01 -10.56
C CYS A 146 -0.52 5.73 -10.59
N LEU A 147 -0.93 4.74 -9.82
CA LEU A 147 -0.29 3.43 -9.83
C LEU A 147 -0.45 2.79 -11.22
N GLN A 148 0.56 2.05 -11.65
CA GLN A 148 0.55 1.22 -12.84
C GLN A 148 0.86 -0.21 -12.40
N VAL A 149 0.11 -1.18 -12.91
CA VAL A 149 0.29 -2.59 -12.62
C VAL A 149 0.44 -3.38 -13.92
N LEU A 150 1.22 -4.45 -13.90
CA LEU A 150 1.19 -5.46 -14.96
C LEU A 150 0.19 -6.55 -14.57
N ARG A 151 -0.92 -6.65 -15.33
CA ARG A 151 -1.98 -7.60 -15.08
C ARG A 151 -1.46 -9.03 -15.07
N GLY A 152 -1.76 -9.79 -14.00
CA GLY A 152 -1.36 -11.18 -13.88
C GLY A 152 0.10 -11.40 -13.47
N SER A 153 0.89 -10.35 -13.27
CA SER A 153 2.34 -10.44 -12.97
C SER A 153 2.66 -11.09 -11.62
N HIS A 154 1.70 -11.18 -10.68
CA HIS A 154 1.87 -11.90 -9.43
C HIS A 154 2.20 -13.40 -9.66
N LYS A 155 1.78 -13.97 -10.81
CA LYS A 155 2.06 -15.36 -11.21
C LYS A 155 3.51 -15.60 -11.65
N LEU A 156 4.32 -14.54 -11.83
CA LEU A 156 5.76 -14.69 -12.10
C LEU A 156 6.53 -15.22 -10.87
N GLY A 157 5.89 -15.24 -9.71
CA GLY A 157 6.58 -15.45 -8.44
C GLY A 157 7.40 -14.22 -8.05
N ARG A 158 8.29 -14.37 -7.07
CA ARG A 158 9.21 -13.31 -6.66
C ARG A 158 10.27 -13.07 -7.72
N VAL A 159 10.31 -11.86 -8.25
CA VAL A 159 11.39 -11.38 -9.11
C VAL A 159 12.53 -10.87 -8.24
N GLU A 160 13.79 -11.02 -8.67
CA GLU A 160 14.93 -10.47 -7.93
C GLU A 160 14.86 -8.94 -7.93
N HIS A 161 15.26 -8.33 -6.80
CA HIS A 161 15.25 -6.88 -6.61
C HIS A 161 16.66 -6.36 -6.36
N GLY A 162 16.97 -5.21 -6.97
CA GLY A 162 18.25 -4.49 -6.85
C GLY A 162 18.04 -3.02 -6.52
N LYS A 163 19.14 -2.28 -6.30
CA LYS A 163 19.11 -0.86 -5.98
C LYS A 163 18.95 0.01 -7.23
N PHE A 164 18.08 1.03 -7.14
CA PHE A 164 17.87 2.08 -8.14
C PHE A 164 17.80 3.42 -7.39
N GLY A 165 18.92 4.15 -7.29
CA GLY A 165 19.00 5.31 -6.43
C GLY A 165 18.69 4.94 -4.97
N ASP A 166 17.78 5.65 -4.33
CA ASP A 166 17.29 5.34 -2.98
C ASP A 166 16.23 4.24 -2.96
N GLN A 167 15.76 3.80 -4.13
CA GLN A 167 14.73 2.78 -4.25
C GLN A 167 15.33 1.40 -4.49
N THR A 168 14.57 0.39 -4.14
CA THR A 168 14.82 -1.00 -4.54
C THR A 168 13.76 -1.37 -5.59
N GLY A 169 14.18 -1.87 -6.73
CA GLY A 169 13.28 -2.23 -7.84
C GLY A 169 13.52 -3.64 -8.35
N ALA A 170 12.54 -4.16 -9.07
CA ALA A 170 12.62 -5.46 -9.72
C ALA A 170 13.63 -5.44 -10.87
N ASP A 171 14.22 -6.59 -11.14
CA ASP A 171 15.18 -6.80 -12.23
C ASP A 171 14.65 -6.25 -13.56
N PRO A 172 15.35 -5.30 -14.21
CA PRO A 172 14.87 -4.62 -15.41
C PRO A 172 14.62 -5.56 -16.58
N GLU A 173 15.47 -6.54 -16.79
CA GLU A 173 15.34 -7.50 -17.90
C GLU A 173 14.05 -8.32 -17.75
N ARG A 174 13.74 -8.76 -16.51
CA ARG A 174 12.49 -9.45 -16.21
C ARG A 174 11.28 -8.57 -16.45
N VAL A 175 11.33 -7.33 -15.99
CA VAL A 175 10.24 -6.35 -16.19
C VAL A 175 10.02 -6.07 -17.67
N GLU A 176 11.08 -5.80 -18.44
CA GLU A 176 10.98 -5.52 -19.87
C GLU A 176 10.37 -6.70 -20.66
N ASN A 177 10.74 -7.93 -20.32
CA ASN A 177 10.17 -9.10 -20.95
C ASN A 177 8.72 -9.35 -20.51
N ALA A 178 8.38 -9.11 -19.24
CA ALA A 178 6.99 -9.16 -18.77
C ALA A 178 6.11 -8.14 -19.50
N MET A 179 6.59 -6.92 -19.69
CA MET A 179 5.86 -5.86 -20.41
C MET A 179 5.57 -6.17 -21.88
N LYS A 180 6.31 -7.08 -22.51
CA LYS A 180 6.04 -7.50 -23.89
C LYS A 180 4.81 -8.40 -24.03
N ILE A 181 4.43 -9.09 -22.94
CA ILE A 181 3.38 -10.12 -22.96
C ILE A 181 2.24 -9.87 -21.96
N MET A 182 2.41 -8.95 -21.03
CA MET A 182 1.40 -8.61 -20.02
C MET A 182 0.83 -7.22 -20.27
N GLU A 183 -0.46 -7.06 -19.97
CA GLU A 183 -1.14 -5.78 -20.12
C GLU A 183 -0.70 -4.80 -19.03
N LEU A 184 -0.29 -3.60 -19.46
CA LEU A 184 -0.05 -2.46 -18.57
C LEU A 184 -1.37 -1.75 -18.28
N VAL A 185 -1.73 -1.70 -17.00
CA VAL A 185 -2.95 -1.05 -16.53
C VAL A 185 -2.60 0.18 -15.71
N TYR A 186 -3.15 1.33 -16.09
CA TYR A 186 -3.13 2.55 -15.29
C TYR A 186 -4.30 2.52 -14.32
N VAL A 187 -4.00 2.56 -13.04
CA VAL A 187 -4.98 2.49 -11.95
C VAL A 187 -5.45 3.90 -11.61
N GLU A 188 -6.34 4.43 -12.45
CA GLU A 188 -6.98 5.72 -12.19
C GLU A 188 -8.12 5.52 -11.20
N MET A 189 -8.15 6.35 -10.14
CA MET A 189 -9.11 6.21 -9.03
C MET A 189 -9.62 7.56 -8.56
N GLU A 190 -10.88 7.57 -8.15
CA GLU A 190 -11.47 8.68 -7.41
C GLU A 190 -11.26 8.49 -5.90
N PRO A 191 -11.33 9.58 -5.10
CA PRO A 191 -11.28 9.47 -3.65
C PRO A 191 -12.33 8.48 -3.12
N GLY A 192 -11.88 7.57 -2.26
CA GLY A 192 -12.73 6.51 -1.70
C GLY A 192 -12.72 5.19 -2.47
N ASP A 193 -12.13 5.16 -3.67
CA ASP A 193 -11.82 3.92 -4.35
C ASP A 193 -10.69 3.18 -3.63
N VAL A 194 -10.74 1.86 -3.63
CA VAL A 194 -9.69 1.01 -3.04
C VAL A 194 -9.19 0.01 -4.07
N LEU A 195 -7.88 0.00 -4.27
CA LEU A 195 -7.18 -1.04 -5.01
C LEU A 195 -6.63 -2.06 -4.01
N PHE A 196 -7.08 -3.29 -4.10
CA PHE A 196 -6.44 -4.45 -3.48
C PHE A 196 -5.46 -5.06 -4.47
N PHE A 197 -4.21 -5.30 -4.08
CA PHE A 197 -3.24 -5.95 -4.95
C PHE A 197 -2.33 -6.91 -4.18
N HIS A 198 -2.05 -8.02 -4.82
CA HIS A 198 -1.22 -9.09 -4.30
C HIS A 198 0.25 -8.65 -4.18
N SER A 199 0.95 -9.08 -3.17
CA SER A 199 2.33 -8.68 -2.85
C SER A 199 3.35 -8.92 -3.98
N ASN A 200 3.10 -9.91 -4.85
CA ASN A 200 3.91 -10.20 -6.04
C ASN A 200 3.48 -9.44 -7.30
N THR A 201 2.42 -8.62 -7.26
CA THR A 201 2.04 -7.82 -8.43
C THR A 201 3.13 -6.80 -8.74
N LEU A 202 3.70 -6.85 -9.94
CA LEU A 202 4.62 -5.83 -10.42
C LEU A 202 3.86 -4.52 -10.59
N HIS A 203 4.34 -3.49 -9.91
CA HIS A 203 3.73 -2.17 -9.97
C HIS A 203 4.77 -1.06 -9.90
N ARG A 204 4.38 0.12 -10.41
CA ARG A 204 5.18 1.36 -10.39
C ARG A 204 4.26 2.57 -10.38
N SER A 205 4.86 3.76 -10.34
CA SER A 205 4.13 5.00 -10.64
C SER A 205 5.07 6.04 -11.24
N ASP A 206 4.56 6.85 -12.16
CA ASP A 206 5.32 7.96 -12.75
C ASP A 206 5.41 9.16 -11.80
N GLN A 207 6.23 10.15 -12.16
CA GLN A 207 6.30 11.44 -11.47
C GLN A 207 4.95 12.18 -11.57
N ASN A 208 4.65 13.00 -10.57
CA ASN A 208 3.52 13.90 -10.63
C ASN A 208 3.89 15.13 -11.49
N LYS A 209 3.27 15.23 -12.66
CA LYS A 209 3.45 16.36 -13.60
C LYS A 209 2.28 17.34 -13.59
N SER A 210 1.33 17.12 -12.68
CA SER A 210 0.11 17.92 -12.55
C SER A 210 0.23 18.99 -11.47
N PRO A 211 -0.64 20.02 -11.47
CA PRO A 211 -0.75 20.99 -10.39
C PRO A 211 -1.48 20.44 -9.14
N HIS A 212 -1.90 19.20 -9.15
CA HIS A 212 -2.67 18.57 -8.08
C HIS A 212 -1.83 17.56 -7.31
N PRO A 213 -1.89 17.55 -5.97
CA PRO A 213 -1.21 16.54 -5.18
C PRO A 213 -1.87 15.17 -5.36
N ARG A 214 -1.14 14.09 -5.05
CA ARG A 214 -1.68 12.74 -4.97
C ARG A 214 -1.32 12.12 -3.63
N TRP A 215 -2.27 12.08 -2.72
CA TRP A 215 -2.16 11.39 -1.45
C TRP A 215 -2.86 10.03 -1.53
N SER A 216 -2.21 9.01 -1.02
CA SER A 216 -2.76 7.66 -0.96
C SER A 216 -2.42 7.03 0.38
N PHE A 217 -3.43 6.46 1.02
CA PHE A 217 -3.27 5.71 2.26
C PHE A 217 -3.22 4.22 1.94
N ILE A 218 -2.18 3.54 2.37
CA ILE A 218 -1.93 2.15 2.00
C ILE A 218 -1.80 1.32 3.27
N CYS A 219 -2.65 0.30 3.42
CA CYS A 219 -2.63 -0.66 4.50
C CYS A 219 -2.18 -2.02 3.96
N CYS A 220 -1.12 -2.57 4.52
CA CYS A 220 -0.54 -3.85 4.11
C CYS A 220 -0.88 -4.93 5.14
N TYR A 221 -1.23 -6.12 4.66
CA TYR A 221 -1.63 -7.24 5.49
C TYR A 221 -0.84 -8.48 5.16
N ASN A 222 -0.57 -9.27 6.20
CA ASN A 222 0.00 -10.60 6.07
C ASN A 222 -0.98 -11.62 6.63
N THR A 223 -0.95 -12.83 6.10
CA THR A 223 -1.74 -13.94 6.62
C THR A 223 -1.13 -14.52 7.90
N LYS A 224 -1.98 -15.05 8.75
CA LYS A 224 -1.58 -15.64 10.04
C LYS A 224 -0.58 -16.79 9.87
N HIS A 225 -0.79 -17.67 8.88
CA HIS A 225 0.12 -18.79 8.64
C HIS A 225 1.49 -18.37 8.12
N ASN A 226 1.62 -17.16 7.57
CA ASN A 226 2.85 -16.60 7.01
C ASN A 226 3.60 -15.71 8.02
N ASN A 227 3.46 -16.01 9.33
CA ASN A 227 4.19 -15.28 10.36
C ASN A 227 5.71 -15.33 10.09
N PRO A 228 6.43 -14.20 10.12
CA PRO A 228 7.86 -14.17 9.83
C PRO A 228 8.65 -15.15 10.71
N TYR A 229 9.64 -15.83 10.13
CA TYR A 229 10.48 -16.78 10.88
C TYR A 229 11.62 -16.10 11.65
N LYS A 230 11.82 -14.80 11.45
CA LYS A 230 12.88 -14.00 12.09
C LYS A 230 12.40 -12.61 12.45
N GLU A 231 13.05 -12.01 13.42
CA GLU A 231 12.83 -10.60 13.77
C GLU A 231 13.22 -9.65 12.62
N SER A 232 12.41 -8.63 12.45
CA SER A 232 12.66 -7.50 11.57
C SER A 232 12.04 -6.25 12.20
N HIS A 233 12.03 -5.11 11.51
CA HIS A 233 11.32 -3.92 11.95
C HIS A 233 9.80 -3.99 11.72
N HIS A 234 9.30 -5.05 11.08
CA HIS A 234 7.86 -5.31 10.95
C HIS A 234 7.36 -6.27 12.03
N PRO A 235 6.07 -6.20 12.40
CA PRO A 235 5.52 -7.00 13.49
C PRO A 235 5.42 -8.49 13.11
N PHE A 236 5.51 -9.34 14.13
CA PHE A 236 4.98 -10.69 14.08
C PHE A 236 3.45 -10.68 14.07
N TYR A 237 2.85 -11.86 13.85
CA TYR A 237 1.42 -12.01 13.95
C TYR A 237 0.90 -11.51 15.31
N GLU A 238 0.00 -10.56 15.23
CA GLU A 238 -0.84 -10.11 16.33
C GLU A 238 -2.29 -10.10 15.83
N LYS A 239 -3.19 -10.68 16.61
CA LYS A 239 -4.60 -10.75 16.22
C LYS A 239 -5.18 -9.37 15.98
N LEU A 240 -5.69 -9.14 14.78
CA LEU A 240 -6.31 -7.88 14.43
C LEU A 240 -7.73 -7.79 15.02
N HIS A 241 -7.96 -6.79 15.85
CA HIS A 241 -9.30 -6.49 16.36
C HIS A 241 -10.02 -5.58 15.37
N LYS A 242 -10.96 -6.17 14.60
CA LYS A 242 -11.75 -5.43 13.60
C LYS A 242 -12.61 -4.36 14.26
N MET A 243 -12.82 -3.27 13.54
CA MET A 243 -13.68 -2.16 13.94
C MET A 243 -14.88 -2.04 13.02
N PRO A 244 -16.05 -1.58 13.51
CA PRO A 244 -17.17 -1.28 12.63
C PRO A 244 -16.78 -0.18 11.63
N ASP A 245 -17.32 -0.23 10.42
CA ASP A 245 -17.01 0.76 9.38
C ASP A 245 -17.40 2.19 9.75
N SER A 246 -18.37 2.36 10.67
CA SER A 246 -18.74 3.65 11.26
C SER A 246 -17.62 4.30 12.09
N ALA A 247 -16.66 3.50 12.55
CA ALA A 247 -15.59 3.98 13.43
C ALA A 247 -14.77 5.12 12.80
N LEU A 248 -14.64 5.17 11.47
CA LEU A 248 -13.96 6.26 10.79
C LEU A 248 -14.64 7.60 11.09
N LYS A 249 -15.96 7.68 10.92
CA LYS A 249 -16.74 8.89 11.21
C LYS A 249 -16.77 9.22 12.70
N GLU A 250 -16.85 8.19 13.56
CA GLU A 250 -16.84 8.34 15.01
C GLU A 250 -15.49 8.84 15.55
N MET A 251 -14.38 8.39 14.97
CA MET A 251 -13.05 8.90 15.28
C MET A 251 -12.87 10.35 14.82
N GLY A 252 -13.55 10.75 13.75
CA GLY A 252 -13.46 12.10 13.19
C GLY A 252 -12.02 12.46 12.84
N THR A 253 -11.51 13.56 13.39
CA THR A 253 -10.15 14.04 13.13
C THR A 253 -9.12 13.55 14.15
N ARG A 254 -9.43 12.52 14.95
CA ARG A 254 -8.49 11.98 15.93
C ARG A 254 -7.26 11.42 15.22
N ALA A 255 -6.18 12.17 15.27
CA ALA A 255 -4.86 11.81 14.75
C ALA A 255 -4.20 10.70 15.60
N PHE A 256 -2.95 10.37 15.32
CA PHE A 256 -2.21 9.33 16.03
C PHE A 256 -2.28 9.42 17.55
N ALA A 257 -2.57 8.31 18.18
CA ALA A 257 -2.79 8.22 19.64
C ALA A 257 -1.49 8.10 20.48
N GLY A 258 -0.31 8.38 19.89
CA GLY A 258 0.97 8.40 20.60
C GLY A 258 1.66 7.04 20.78
N ASN A 259 1.02 5.92 20.43
CA ASN A 259 1.59 4.57 20.47
C ASN A 259 1.99 4.04 19.08
N THR A 260 2.09 4.92 18.12
CA THR A 260 2.42 4.59 16.72
C THR A 260 3.93 4.47 16.56
N GLU A 261 4.37 3.34 16.03
CA GLU A 261 5.77 3.09 15.71
C GLU A 261 6.04 3.49 14.26
N PHE A 262 6.52 4.71 14.07
CA PHE A 262 7.00 5.15 12.76
C PHE A 262 8.33 4.49 12.41
N LEU A 263 8.44 4.02 11.19
CA LEU A 263 9.68 3.47 10.68
C LEU A 263 10.70 4.59 10.42
N ASN A 264 11.91 4.39 10.95
CA ASN A 264 13.05 5.24 10.63
C ASN A 264 13.83 4.60 9.46
N PRO A 265 13.82 5.19 8.25
CA PRO A 265 14.47 4.61 7.08
C PRO A 265 16.00 4.49 7.23
N ARG A 266 16.63 5.21 8.17
CA ARG A 266 18.07 5.10 8.47
C ARG A 266 18.41 3.82 9.24
N VAL A 267 17.43 3.22 9.90
CA VAL A 267 17.56 1.97 10.67
C VAL A 267 17.01 0.78 9.88
N ASP A 268 16.15 1.04 8.91
CA ASP A 268 15.51 0.02 8.09
C ASP A 268 16.48 -0.56 7.05
N LYS A 269 17.17 -1.62 7.48
CA LYS A 269 18.08 -2.37 6.61
C LYS A 269 17.39 -3.19 5.53
N SER A 270 16.08 -3.41 5.59
CA SER A 270 15.32 -4.16 4.57
C SER A 270 15.12 -3.34 3.30
N MET A 271 14.93 -2.03 3.43
CA MET A 271 14.93 -1.10 2.29
C MET A 271 16.33 -0.97 1.66
N ALA A 272 17.38 -1.35 2.38
CA ALA A 272 18.76 -1.33 1.93
C ALA A 272 19.26 -2.67 1.36
N GLY A 273 18.45 -3.71 1.34
CA GLY A 273 18.82 -5.08 1.05
C GLY A 273 18.99 -5.44 -0.42
N GLY A 274 19.93 -4.82 -1.09
CA GLY A 274 20.61 -5.47 -2.18
C GLY A 274 21.83 -6.23 -1.61
N ARG A 275 22.01 -7.50 -1.94
CA ARG A 275 23.24 -8.23 -1.64
C ARG A 275 24.44 -7.41 -2.09
N LYS A 276 25.47 -7.34 -1.22
CA LYS A 276 26.81 -6.91 -1.61
C LYS A 276 27.35 -7.81 -2.69
#